data_70801428f1485924744261245d711b52
#
_entry.id   70801428f1485924744261245d711b52
#
_cell.length_a   1.000
_cell.length_b   1.000
_cell.length_c   1.000
_cell.angle_alpha   90.00
_cell.angle_beta   90.00
_cell.angle_gamma   90.00
#
_symmetry.space_group_name_H-M   'P 1'
#
loop_
_entity.id
_entity.type
_entity.pdbx_description
1 polymer ?
#
loop_
_entity_poly.entity_id
_entity_poly.type
_entity_poly.pdbx_seq_one_letter_code
_entity_poly.pdbx_strand_id
1 'polypeptide(L)'
;MKLNHDIFHRFFYAVESESGRAKSNTSFDGWEFKSYRTTIGVKTPGKDGRPVLLIADSSFSRTTGEHISALRAACPYPSSHIIRVPFTWGDVWYKREYCIDDLLHRFIDRLSNWKVDRLKYAESRRNFLRVYGDFSSFLELVAPKRPAKAVMQKIEE
;
A
#
# COMPACT_ATOMS: atom_id res chain seq x y z
N MET A 1 23.84 7.70 0.98
CA MET A 1 23.83 6.29 1.44
C MET A 1 23.52 5.37 0.27
N LYS A 2 24.33 4.35 0.09
CA LYS A 2 24.11 3.38 -0.99
C LYS A 2 23.06 2.35 -0.54
N LEU A 3 21.96 2.26 -1.25
CA LEU A 3 20.92 1.28 -0.95
C LEU A 3 21.38 -0.12 -1.35
N ASN A 4 21.08 -1.09 -0.50
CA ASN A 4 21.28 -2.49 -0.85
C ASN A 4 20.05 -3.01 -1.59
N HIS A 5 20.10 -2.95 -2.91
CA HIS A 5 18.98 -3.34 -3.79
C HIS A 5 18.65 -4.83 -3.73
N ASP A 6 19.58 -5.66 -3.30
CA ASP A 6 19.37 -7.10 -3.22
C ASP A 6 18.22 -7.47 -2.28
N ILE A 7 18.08 -6.78 -1.14
CA ILE A 7 17.01 -7.05 -0.16
C ILE A 7 15.62 -6.82 -0.78
N PHE A 8 15.48 -5.81 -1.65
CA PHE A 8 14.20 -5.50 -2.29
C PHE A 8 13.79 -6.60 -3.25
N HIS A 9 14.73 -7.12 -4.04
CA HIS A 9 14.44 -8.24 -4.95
C HIS A 9 14.12 -9.52 -4.19
N ARG A 10 14.90 -9.83 -3.15
CA ARG A 10 14.68 -11.02 -2.32
C ARG A 10 13.28 -11.07 -1.73
N PHE A 11 12.75 -9.92 -1.31
CA PHE A 11 11.41 -9.84 -0.75
C PHE A 11 10.34 -10.39 -1.69
N PHE A 12 10.41 -10.07 -2.97
CA PHE A 12 9.38 -10.47 -3.94
C PHE A 12 9.41 -11.96 -4.27
N TYR A 13 10.53 -12.63 -4.04
CA TYR A 13 10.69 -14.05 -4.30
C TYR A 13 10.70 -14.90 -3.04
N ALA A 14 10.61 -14.28 -1.87
CA ALA A 14 10.59 -14.97 -0.59
C ALA A 14 9.22 -15.59 -0.32
N VAL A 15 9.24 -16.76 0.35
CA VAL A 15 8.03 -17.38 0.87
C VAL A 15 7.70 -16.83 2.25
N GLU A 16 6.50 -17.12 2.76
CA GLU A 16 5.99 -16.57 4.03
C GLU A 16 6.90 -16.83 5.22
N SER A 17 7.60 -17.96 5.24
CA SER A 17 8.51 -18.31 6.35
C SER A 17 9.90 -17.68 6.24
N GLU A 18 10.21 -17.01 5.13
CA GLU A 18 11.51 -16.41 4.93
C GLU A 18 11.59 -15.00 5.49
N SER A 19 12.78 -14.61 5.94
CA SER A 19 13.06 -13.26 6.39
C SER A 19 14.44 -12.81 5.90
N GLY A 20 14.66 -11.52 5.89
CA GLY A 20 15.94 -10.95 5.49
C GLY A 20 16.15 -9.58 6.09
N ARG A 21 17.40 -9.18 6.24
CA ARG A 21 17.80 -7.89 6.78
C ARG A 21 19.00 -7.35 6.03
N ALA A 22 19.04 -6.06 5.81
CA ALA A 22 20.17 -5.38 5.19
C ALA A 22 20.72 -4.29 6.11
N LYS A 23 21.98 -3.89 5.87
CA LYS A 23 22.66 -2.86 6.67
C LYS A 23 22.04 -1.47 6.49
N SER A 24 21.24 -1.26 5.45
CA SER A 24 20.56 0.01 5.16
C SER A 24 19.28 0.20 5.98
N ASN A 25 19.09 -0.53 7.08
CA ASN A 25 17.89 -0.49 7.93
C ASN A 25 16.62 -0.93 7.22
N THR A 26 16.75 -1.83 6.26
CA THR A 26 15.65 -2.47 5.58
C THR A 26 15.59 -3.94 5.97
N SER A 27 14.39 -4.46 6.05
CA SER A 27 14.16 -5.87 6.38
C SER A 27 12.83 -6.33 5.82
N PHE A 28 12.69 -7.64 5.67
CA PHE A 28 11.39 -8.24 5.40
C PHE A 28 11.19 -9.47 6.27
N ASP A 29 9.95 -9.76 6.54
CA ASP A 29 9.53 -10.94 7.28
C ASP A 29 8.26 -11.46 6.60
N GLY A 30 8.40 -12.57 5.88
CA GLY A 30 7.30 -13.15 5.12
C GLY A 30 6.70 -12.16 4.11
N TRP A 31 5.52 -11.65 4.42
CA TRP A 31 4.75 -10.79 3.54
C TRP A 31 4.99 -9.29 3.72
N GLU A 32 5.72 -8.89 4.77
CA GLU A 32 5.96 -7.49 5.12
C GLU A 32 7.37 -7.03 4.77
N PHE A 33 7.48 -5.84 4.22
CA PHE A 33 8.76 -5.14 4.05
C PHE A 33 8.79 -3.90 4.94
N LYS A 34 9.88 -3.72 5.67
CA LYS A 34 10.03 -2.62 6.63
C LYS A 34 11.22 -1.74 6.31
N SER A 35 11.03 -0.44 6.51
CA SER A 35 12.08 0.55 6.59
C SER A 35 12.20 0.95 8.06
N TYR A 36 13.34 0.65 8.68
CA TYR A 36 13.48 0.72 10.14
C TYR A 36 12.45 -0.20 10.80
N ARG A 37 11.50 0.35 11.54
CA ARG A 37 10.39 -0.40 12.17
C ARG A 37 9.04 -0.18 11.50
N THR A 38 9.03 0.61 10.41
CA THR A 38 7.80 0.98 9.73
C THR A 38 7.53 0.05 8.56
N THR A 39 6.37 -0.57 8.53
CA THR A 39 5.92 -1.34 7.36
C THR A 39 5.66 -0.39 6.20
N ILE A 40 6.34 -0.61 5.09
CA ILE A 40 6.18 0.20 3.87
C ILE A 40 5.62 -0.57 2.70
N GLY A 41 5.61 -1.89 2.77
CA GLY A 41 5.07 -2.73 1.72
C GLY A 41 4.60 -4.07 2.24
N VAL A 42 3.56 -4.60 1.63
CA VAL A 42 2.98 -5.90 1.96
C VAL A 42 2.64 -6.63 0.67
N LYS A 43 3.07 -7.89 0.56
CA LYS A 43 2.60 -8.76 -0.51
C LYS A 43 1.32 -9.46 -0.07
N THR A 44 0.34 -9.52 -0.93
CA THR A 44 -0.89 -10.26 -0.66
C THR A 44 -1.39 -10.93 -1.93
N PRO A 45 -2.04 -12.11 -1.82
CA PRO A 45 -2.67 -12.71 -2.99
C PRO A 45 -3.81 -11.83 -3.49
N GLY A 46 -3.85 -11.58 -4.79
CA GLY A 46 -4.99 -10.93 -5.42
C GLY A 46 -6.12 -11.90 -5.70
N LYS A 47 -7.31 -11.37 -5.89
CA LYS A 47 -8.50 -12.17 -6.22
C LYS A 47 -8.37 -12.90 -7.56
N ASP A 48 -7.51 -12.39 -8.45
CA ASP A 48 -7.22 -13.00 -9.76
C ASP A 48 -6.13 -14.08 -9.70
N GLY A 49 -5.65 -14.41 -8.51
CA GLY A 49 -4.58 -15.39 -8.30
C GLY A 49 -3.18 -14.83 -8.45
N ARG A 50 -3.02 -13.58 -8.85
CA ARG A 50 -1.71 -12.93 -8.99
C ARG A 50 -1.37 -12.17 -7.71
N PRO A 51 -0.08 -12.09 -7.34
CA PRO A 51 0.30 -11.31 -6.15
C PRO A 51 0.12 -9.83 -6.38
N VAL A 52 -0.21 -9.13 -5.29
CA VAL A 52 -0.39 -7.68 -5.27
C VAL A 52 0.58 -7.09 -4.25
N LEU A 53 1.22 -5.98 -4.60
CA LEU A 53 2.01 -5.18 -3.66
C LEU A 53 1.17 -4.02 -3.15
N LEU A 54 0.94 -3.99 -1.85
CA LEU A 54 0.38 -2.84 -1.16
C LEU A 54 1.55 -2.00 -0.67
N ILE A 55 1.68 -0.79 -1.19
CA ILE A 55 2.81 0.09 -0.87
C ILE A 55 2.33 1.33 -0.14
N ALA A 56 3.10 1.79 0.84
CA ALA A 56 2.71 2.90 1.69
C ALA A 56 2.55 4.21 0.91
N ASP A 57 1.43 4.90 1.14
CA ASP A 57 1.13 6.22 0.59
C ASP A 57 1.01 7.22 1.74
N SER A 58 2.15 7.60 2.30
CA SER A 58 2.25 8.54 3.42
C SER A 58 3.53 9.34 3.33
N SER A 59 3.57 10.46 4.05
CA SER A 59 4.79 11.25 4.17
C SER A 59 5.69 10.62 5.22
N PHE A 60 6.89 10.24 4.82
CA PHE A 60 7.91 9.66 5.67
C PHE A 60 9.19 10.50 5.59
N SER A 61 10.22 10.11 6.35
CA SER A 61 11.54 10.68 6.21
C SER A 61 12.07 10.45 4.77
N ARG A 62 13.06 11.24 4.38
CA ARG A 62 13.71 11.11 3.07
C ARG A 62 14.22 9.68 2.83
N THR A 63 14.88 9.09 3.83
CA THR A 63 15.42 7.73 3.72
C THR A 63 14.31 6.70 3.52
N THR A 64 13.23 6.78 4.28
CA THR A 64 12.09 5.88 4.13
C THR A 64 11.43 6.08 2.76
N GLY A 65 11.33 7.32 2.27
CA GLY A 65 10.83 7.60 0.92
C GLY A 65 11.70 6.97 -0.16
N GLU A 66 13.01 6.97 -0.01
CA GLU A 66 13.93 6.28 -0.92
C GLU A 66 13.73 4.76 -0.88
N HIS A 67 13.49 4.20 0.30
CA HIS A 67 13.19 2.76 0.45
C HIS A 67 11.89 2.39 -0.26
N ILE A 68 10.84 3.22 -0.14
CA ILE A 68 9.57 3.00 -0.83
C ILE A 68 9.78 3.01 -2.35
N SER A 69 10.52 3.98 -2.86
CA SER A 69 10.83 4.08 -4.29
C SER A 69 11.62 2.88 -4.79
N ALA A 70 12.61 2.42 -4.03
CA ALA A 70 13.42 1.26 -4.38
C ALA A 70 12.58 -0.02 -4.36
N LEU A 71 11.69 -0.17 -3.38
CA LEU A 71 10.79 -1.32 -3.29
C LEU A 71 9.87 -1.38 -4.51
N ARG A 72 9.29 -0.26 -4.87
CA ARG A 72 8.42 -0.17 -6.04
C ARG A 72 9.17 -0.48 -7.34
N ALA A 73 10.40 0.03 -7.48
CA ALA A 73 11.23 -0.21 -8.64
C ALA A 73 11.64 -1.68 -8.79
N ALA A 74 11.82 -2.40 -7.68
CA ALA A 74 12.19 -3.81 -7.67
C ALA A 74 11.01 -4.75 -7.89
N CYS A 75 9.77 -4.25 -7.80
CA CYS A 75 8.57 -5.07 -7.89
C CYS A 75 8.39 -5.63 -9.31
N PRO A 76 8.33 -6.98 -9.46
CA PRO A 76 8.13 -7.61 -10.77
C PRO A 76 6.66 -7.67 -11.20
N TYR A 77 5.74 -7.20 -10.36
CA TYR A 77 4.31 -7.30 -10.64
C TYR A 77 3.88 -6.25 -11.66
N PRO A 78 2.79 -6.49 -12.42
CA PRO A 78 2.21 -5.46 -13.29
C PRO A 78 1.84 -4.21 -12.50
N SER A 79 1.88 -3.04 -13.13
CA SER A 79 1.55 -1.77 -12.45
C SER A 79 0.13 -1.76 -11.89
N SER A 80 -0.80 -2.50 -12.50
CA SER A 80 -2.16 -2.67 -11.99
C SER A 80 -2.23 -3.42 -10.66
N HIS A 81 -1.17 -4.15 -10.30
CA HIS A 81 -1.06 -4.94 -9.07
C HIS A 81 -0.15 -4.27 -8.03
N ILE A 82 0.18 -2.99 -8.23
CA ILE A 82 0.89 -2.17 -7.26
C ILE A 82 -0.09 -1.09 -6.80
N ILE A 83 -0.53 -1.18 -5.55
CA ILE A 83 -1.58 -0.31 -5.01
C ILE A 83 -1.01 0.50 -3.84
N ARG A 84 -1.12 1.82 -3.91
CA ARG A 84 -0.76 2.70 -2.80
C ARG A 84 -1.87 2.67 -1.77
N VAL A 85 -1.52 2.44 -0.52
CA VAL A 85 -2.47 2.31 0.57
C VAL A 85 -2.09 3.19 1.76
N PRO A 86 -3.07 3.65 2.55
CA PRO A 86 -2.80 4.49 3.71
C PRO A 86 -2.34 3.68 4.92
N PHE A 87 -1.08 3.22 4.93
CA PHE A 87 -0.49 2.60 6.11
C PHE A 87 -0.32 3.62 7.24
N THR A 88 -0.43 3.15 8.47
CA THR A 88 -0.13 3.96 9.66
C THR A 88 0.99 3.31 10.48
N TRP A 89 1.58 4.09 11.38
CA TRP A 89 2.54 3.60 12.34
C TRP A 89 1.88 2.53 13.23
N GLY A 90 2.57 1.41 13.43
CA GLY A 90 2.08 0.34 14.28
C GLY A 90 1.12 -0.63 13.62
N ASP A 91 0.94 -0.56 12.30
CA ASP A 91 0.19 -1.58 11.57
C ASP A 91 0.84 -2.94 11.77
N VAL A 92 0.03 -3.92 12.16
CA VAL A 92 0.48 -5.28 12.45
C VAL A 92 -0.21 -6.24 11.48
N TRP A 93 0.58 -6.90 10.64
CA TRP A 93 0.08 -7.69 9.51
C TRP A 93 -0.06 -9.18 9.78
N TYR A 94 0.18 -9.62 11.01
CA TYR A 94 -0.01 -11.03 11.35
C TYR A 94 -1.49 -11.46 11.24
N LYS A 95 -2.43 -10.53 11.34
CA LYS A 95 -3.87 -10.76 11.10
C LYS A 95 -4.26 -10.07 9.79
N ARG A 96 -3.87 -10.66 8.67
CA ARG A 96 -4.08 -10.09 7.34
C ARG A 96 -5.51 -9.61 7.09
N GLU A 97 -6.50 -10.44 7.42
CA GLU A 97 -7.90 -10.13 7.16
C GLU A 97 -8.35 -8.87 7.88
N TYR A 98 -7.93 -8.72 9.13
CA TYR A 98 -8.19 -7.52 9.91
C TYR A 98 -7.52 -6.29 9.29
N CYS A 99 -6.28 -6.42 8.87
CA CYS A 99 -5.53 -5.31 8.27
C CYS A 99 -6.12 -4.87 6.94
N ILE A 100 -6.58 -5.81 6.12
CA ILE A 100 -7.23 -5.50 4.83
C ILE A 100 -8.55 -4.76 5.09
N ASP A 101 -9.34 -5.20 6.04
CA ASP A 101 -10.59 -4.53 6.42
C ASP A 101 -10.31 -3.12 6.96
N ASP A 102 -9.29 -2.97 7.78
CA ASP A 102 -8.86 -1.67 8.31
C ASP A 102 -8.41 -0.72 7.20
N LEU A 103 -7.66 -1.22 6.22
CA LEU A 103 -7.27 -0.42 5.05
C LEU A 103 -8.48 0.04 4.25
N LEU A 104 -9.47 -0.81 4.09
CA LEU A 104 -10.72 -0.46 3.42
C LEU A 104 -11.39 0.74 4.11
N HIS A 105 -11.50 0.70 5.43
CA HIS A 105 -12.08 1.80 6.21
C HIS A 105 -11.24 3.08 6.09
N ARG A 106 -9.91 2.98 6.10
CA ARG A 106 -9.03 4.14 5.92
C ARG A 106 -9.18 4.79 4.55
N PHE A 107 -9.31 4.00 3.50
CA PHE A 107 -9.61 4.52 2.16
C PHE A 107 -10.92 5.29 2.13
N ILE A 108 -11.96 4.71 2.70
CA ILE A 108 -13.29 5.32 2.74
C ILE A 108 -13.25 6.65 3.49
N ASP A 109 -12.63 6.67 4.67
CA ASP A 109 -12.50 7.88 5.48
C ASP A 109 -11.73 8.96 4.74
N ARG A 110 -10.59 8.60 4.16
CA ARG A 110 -9.75 9.55 3.42
C ARG A 110 -10.49 10.16 2.24
N LEU A 111 -11.14 9.34 1.44
CA LEU A 111 -11.87 9.81 0.25
C LEU A 111 -13.11 10.62 0.62
N SER A 112 -13.83 10.20 1.64
CA SER A 112 -15.04 10.92 2.11
C SER A 112 -14.69 12.30 2.65
N ASN A 113 -13.61 12.41 3.42
CA ASN A 113 -13.19 13.67 4.02
C ASN A 113 -12.56 14.63 3.01
N TRP A 114 -12.09 14.13 1.89
CA TRP A 114 -11.43 14.93 0.85
C TRP A 114 -12.42 15.64 -0.09
N LYS A 115 -13.67 15.30 -0.01
CA LYS A 115 -14.72 15.72 -0.94
C LYS A 115 -14.85 17.23 -1.10
N VAL A 116 -14.71 17.99 -0.01
CA VAL A 116 -14.84 19.45 -0.03
C VAL A 116 -13.68 20.12 -0.77
N ASP A 117 -12.45 19.65 -0.55
CA ASP A 117 -11.26 20.28 -1.10
C ASP A 117 -11.01 19.94 -2.57
N ARG A 118 -11.40 18.76 -3.02
CA ARG A 118 -11.17 18.31 -4.40
C ARG A 118 -11.82 19.19 -5.46
N LEU A 119 -12.91 19.88 -5.10
CA LEU A 119 -13.66 20.74 -6.02
C LEU A 119 -13.06 22.13 -6.15
N LYS A 120 -12.25 22.56 -5.18
CA LYS A 120 -11.65 23.91 -5.13
C LYS A 120 -10.34 24.04 -5.90
N TYR A 121 -9.49 23.01 -5.83
CA TYR A 121 -8.13 23.10 -6.33
C TYR A 121 -7.84 21.96 -7.31
N ALA A 122 -7.21 22.30 -8.44
CA ALA A 122 -6.84 21.32 -9.46
C ALA A 122 -5.89 20.24 -8.91
N GLU A 123 -4.95 20.63 -8.04
CA GLU A 123 -4.02 19.69 -7.41
C GLU A 123 -4.74 18.71 -6.49
N SER A 124 -5.65 19.19 -5.64
CA SER A 124 -6.47 18.34 -4.77
C SER A 124 -7.32 17.38 -5.58
N ARG A 125 -7.87 17.84 -6.69
CA ARG A 125 -8.66 17.01 -7.60
C ARG A 125 -7.83 15.88 -8.21
N ARG A 126 -6.61 16.19 -8.68
CA ARG A 126 -5.70 15.17 -9.22
C ARG A 126 -5.32 14.14 -8.17
N ASN A 127 -4.99 14.59 -6.97
CA ASN A 127 -4.65 13.71 -5.85
C ASN A 127 -5.83 12.83 -5.45
N PHE A 128 -7.03 13.38 -5.42
CA PHE A 128 -8.25 12.60 -5.16
C PHE A 128 -8.42 11.50 -6.21
N LEU A 129 -8.29 11.84 -7.49
CA LEU A 129 -8.46 10.86 -8.56
C LEU A 129 -7.40 9.75 -8.50
N ARG A 130 -6.17 10.10 -8.11
CA ARG A 130 -5.11 9.11 -7.90
C ARG A 130 -5.46 8.14 -6.76
N VAL A 131 -5.86 8.67 -5.62
CA VAL A 131 -6.23 7.84 -4.46
C VAL A 131 -7.49 7.03 -4.76
N TYR A 132 -8.45 7.60 -5.47
CA TYR A 132 -9.66 6.89 -5.89
C TYR A 132 -9.31 5.72 -6.83
N GLY A 133 -8.36 5.92 -7.74
CA GLY A 133 -7.85 4.85 -8.61
C GLY A 133 -7.24 3.71 -7.83
N ASP A 134 -6.41 4.01 -6.82
CA ASP A 134 -5.83 3.00 -5.92
C ASP A 134 -6.93 2.28 -5.13
N PHE A 135 -7.92 3.01 -4.63
CA PHE A 135 -9.07 2.44 -3.93
C PHE A 135 -9.86 1.47 -4.82
N SER A 136 -10.11 1.86 -6.08
CA SER A 136 -10.82 1.01 -7.04
C SER A 136 -10.06 -0.28 -7.31
N SER A 137 -8.74 -0.20 -7.48
CA SER A 137 -7.88 -1.38 -7.66
C SER A 137 -7.88 -2.26 -6.40
N PHE A 138 -7.87 -1.64 -5.22
CA PHE A 138 -7.94 -2.35 -3.96
C PHE A 138 -9.25 -3.13 -3.82
N LEU A 139 -10.37 -2.52 -4.18
CA LEU A 139 -11.67 -3.20 -4.17
C LEU A 139 -11.72 -4.37 -5.14
N GLU A 140 -11.14 -4.20 -6.31
CA GLU A 140 -11.14 -5.23 -7.35
C GLU A 140 -10.24 -6.40 -7.02
N LEU A 141 -9.04 -6.14 -6.50
CA LEU A 141 -7.99 -7.15 -6.38
C LEU A 141 -7.79 -7.70 -4.96
N VAL A 142 -8.15 -6.96 -3.93
CA VAL A 142 -7.76 -7.30 -2.55
C VAL A 142 -8.94 -7.40 -1.59
N ALA A 143 -9.83 -6.40 -1.56
CA ALA A 143 -10.90 -6.33 -0.58
C ALA A 143 -11.92 -7.47 -0.79
N PRO A 144 -12.23 -8.27 0.25
CA PRO A 144 -13.17 -9.39 0.12
C PRO A 144 -14.62 -8.95 -0.04
N LYS A 145 -14.95 -7.73 0.42
CA LYS A 145 -16.31 -7.18 0.35
C LYS A 145 -16.27 -5.75 -0.17
N ARG A 146 -17.24 -5.42 -1.01
CA ARG A 146 -17.42 -4.04 -1.43
C ARG A 146 -18.14 -3.25 -0.33
N PRO A 147 -17.85 -1.92 -0.19
CA PRO A 147 -18.62 -1.07 0.70
C PRO A 147 -20.10 -1.00 0.31
N ALA A 148 -20.94 -0.65 1.26
CA ALA A 148 -22.35 -0.43 1.00
C ALA A 148 -22.54 0.63 -0.07
N LYS A 149 -23.58 0.48 -0.87
CA LYS A 149 -23.88 1.39 -1.98
C LYS A 149 -23.98 2.85 -1.55
N ALA A 150 -24.56 3.11 -0.38
CA ALA A 150 -24.66 4.48 0.17
C ALA A 150 -23.28 5.09 0.45
N VAL A 151 -22.32 4.29 0.93
CA VAL A 151 -20.93 4.73 1.19
C VAL A 151 -20.23 5.08 -0.13
N MET A 152 -20.39 4.25 -1.15
CA MET A 152 -19.81 4.51 -2.48
C MET A 152 -20.38 5.78 -3.10
N GLN A 153 -21.68 5.99 -2.99
CA GLN A 153 -22.32 7.22 -3.49
C GLN A 153 -21.76 8.47 -2.81
N LYS A 154 -21.52 8.40 -1.49
CA LYS A 154 -20.95 9.51 -0.74
C LYS A 154 -19.54 9.89 -1.23
N ILE A 155 -18.72 8.90 -1.60
CA ILE A 155 -17.39 9.12 -2.14
C ILE A 155 -17.45 9.70 -3.56
N GLU A 156 -18.37 9.21 -4.39
CA GLU A 156 -18.48 9.55 -5.80
C GLU A 156 -19.15 10.90 -6.07
N GLU A 157 -19.88 11.41 -5.11
CA GLU A 157 -20.42 12.77 -5.21
C GLU A 157 -19.30 13.84 -5.14
#